data_f4482cecfa5f73cd060ffa45c32a3617
#
_entry.id   f4482cecfa5f73cd060ffa45c32a3617
#
_cell.length_a   1.000
_cell.length_b   1.000
_cell.length_c   1.000
_cell.angle_alpha   90.00
_cell.angle_beta   90.00
_cell.angle_gamma   90.00
#
_symmetry.space_group_name_H-M   'P 1'
#
loop_
_entity.id
_entity.type
_entity.pdbx_description
1 polymer ?
#
loop_
_entity_poly.entity_id
_entity_poly.type
_entity_poly.pdbx_seq_one_letter_code
_entity_poly.pdbx_strand_id
1 'polypeptide(L)'
;MIITKATKEDLSEILQLQYLSYQSEAKLLNNFDIPPLKQTLQEVQNEYDNGTRLKVLDDNNRIIGSVRGYIENGTLYIGKLFVHPFWQGKGIGTKLLKEIE
;
A
#
# COMPACT_ATOMS: atom_id res chain seq x y z
N MET A 1 6.17 15.96 1.53
CA MET A 1 5.44 14.71 1.24
C MET A 1 5.21 14.61 -0.25
N ILE A 2 5.61 13.51 -0.85
CA ILE A 2 5.55 13.32 -2.31
C ILE A 2 4.82 12.01 -2.59
N ILE A 3 3.84 12.05 -3.51
CA ILE A 3 3.17 10.86 -4.01
C ILE A 3 3.68 10.62 -5.43
N THR A 4 4.20 9.42 -5.69
CA THR A 4 4.76 9.08 -7.00
C THR A 4 4.57 7.58 -7.28
N LYS A 5 4.85 7.18 -8.52
CA LYS A 5 4.80 5.76 -8.88
C LYS A 5 5.89 4.99 -8.16
N ALA A 6 5.53 3.82 -7.63
CA ALA A 6 6.51 2.90 -7.06
C ALA A 6 7.28 2.22 -8.18
N THR A 7 8.53 1.88 -7.90
CA THR A 7 9.37 1.07 -8.78
C THR A 7 9.43 -0.36 -8.25
N LYS A 8 9.97 -1.28 -9.05
CA LYS A 8 10.14 -2.67 -8.61
C LYS A 8 11.03 -2.77 -7.37
N GLU A 9 12.04 -1.92 -7.29
CA GLU A 9 12.96 -1.88 -6.15
C GLU A 9 12.29 -1.46 -4.86
N ASP A 10 11.15 -0.75 -4.95
CA ASP A 10 10.41 -0.30 -3.78
C ASP A 10 9.56 -1.40 -3.14
N LEU A 11 9.29 -2.49 -3.86
CA LEU A 11 8.26 -3.46 -3.45
C LEU A 11 8.61 -4.18 -2.14
N SER A 12 9.88 -4.46 -1.89
CA SER A 12 10.28 -5.07 -0.63
C SER A 12 9.97 -4.17 0.56
N GLU A 13 10.29 -2.89 0.45
CA GLU A 13 9.99 -1.91 1.51
C GLU A 13 8.48 -1.70 1.67
N ILE A 14 7.75 -1.65 0.55
CA ILE A 14 6.29 -1.52 0.56
C ILE A 14 5.65 -2.72 1.26
N LEU A 15 6.15 -3.93 1.01
CA LEU A 15 5.63 -5.12 1.66
C LEU A 15 5.86 -5.09 3.18
N GLN A 16 7.04 -4.65 3.62
CA GLN A 16 7.31 -4.49 5.06
C GLN A 16 6.36 -3.48 5.69
N LEU A 17 6.09 -2.38 5.00
CA LEU A 17 5.11 -1.38 5.46
C LEU A 17 3.70 -1.97 5.51
N GLN A 18 3.34 -2.78 4.53
CA GLN A 18 2.05 -3.48 4.50
C GLN A 18 1.89 -4.35 5.76
N TYR A 19 2.89 -5.15 6.09
CA TYR A 19 2.84 -5.98 7.30
C TYR A 19 2.65 -5.12 8.55
N LEU A 20 3.42 -4.06 8.68
CA LEU A 20 3.34 -3.17 9.83
C LEU A 20 1.96 -2.54 9.97
N SER A 21 1.40 -2.04 8.87
CA SER A 21 0.09 -1.39 8.86
C SER A 21 -1.04 -2.35 9.22
N TYR A 22 -1.03 -3.54 8.62
CA TYR A 22 -2.09 -4.52 8.86
C TYR A 22 -1.95 -5.26 10.19
N GLN A 23 -0.75 -5.29 10.79
CA GLN A 23 -0.59 -5.79 12.15
C GLN A 23 -1.36 -4.95 13.16
N SER A 24 -1.36 -3.63 13.00
CA SER A 24 -2.15 -2.74 13.85
C SER A 24 -3.63 -3.05 13.75
N GLU A 25 -4.13 -3.25 12.53
CA GLU A 25 -5.54 -3.61 12.30
C GLU A 25 -5.86 -4.99 12.86
N ALA A 26 -4.97 -5.96 12.66
CA ALA A 26 -5.14 -7.32 13.15
C ALA A 26 -5.24 -7.36 14.68
N LYS A 27 -4.47 -6.52 15.37
CA LYS A 27 -4.54 -6.38 16.83
C LYS A 27 -5.93 -5.93 17.28
N LEU A 28 -6.50 -4.94 16.60
CA LEU A 28 -7.83 -4.43 16.93
C LEU A 28 -8.90 -5.50 16.72
N LEU A 29 -8.78 -6.29 15.66
CA LEU A 29 -9.74 -7.34 15.32
C LEU A 29 -9.46 -8.66 16.04
N ASN A 30 -8.34 -8.75 16.76
CA ASN A 30 -7.87 -9.97 17.42
C ASN A 30 -7.79 -11.15 16.43
N ASN A 31 -7.35 -10.88 15.20
CA ASN A 31 -7.24 -11.87 14.15
C ASN A 31 -6.02 -11.54 13.26
N PHE A 32 -4.97 -12.37 13.36
CA PHE A 32 -3.74 -12.20 12.57
C PHE A 32 -3.74 -13.07 11.31
N ASP A 33 -4.82 -13.81 11.06
CA ASP A 33 -4.95 -14.69 9.91
C ASP A 33 -5.64 -13.99 8.75
N ILE A 34 -5.15 -12.80 8.39
CA ILE A 34 -5.70 -12.00 7.29
C ILE A 34 -4.74 -12.02 6.10
N PRO A 35 -5.27 -12.02 4.86
CA PRO A 35 -4.43 -12.15 3.66
C PRO A 35 -3.27 -11.15 3.55
N PRO A 36 -3.45 -9.85 3.89
CA PRO A 36 -2.33 -8.91 3.76
C PRO A 36 -1.10 -9.24 4.61
N LEU A 37 -1.27 -9.99 5.71
CA LEU A 37 -0.16 -10.40 6.56
C LEU A 37 0.55 -11.66 6.05
N LYS A 38 -0.06 -12.36 5.09
CA LYS A 38 0.48 -13.60 4.53
C LYS A 38 1.05 -13.41 3.14
N GLN A 39 0.90 -12.24 2.54
CA GLN A 39 1.33 -12.01 1.18
C GLN A 39 2.84 -12.09 1.07
N THR A 40 3.32 -12.71 -0.01
CA THR A 40 4.74 -12.85 -0.28
C THR A 40 5.21 -11.74 -1.23
N LEU A 41 6.54 -11.54 -1.29
CA LEU A 41 7.12 -10.59 -2.24
C LEU A 41 6.81 -10.98 -3.68
N GLN A 42 6.83 -12.27 -3.99
CA GLN A 42 6.50 -12.76 -5.33
C GLN A 42 5.09 -12.36 -5.74
N GLU A 43 4.13 -12.48 -4.82
CA GLU A 43 2.75 -12.08 -5.07
C GLU A 43 2.62 -10.57 -5.28
N VAL A 44 3.35 -9.77 -4.51
CA VAL A 44 3.38 -8.31 -4.68
C VAL A 44 3.98 -7.94 -6.03
N GLN A 45 5.03 -8.64 -6.46
CA GLN A 45 5.64 -8.42 -7.78
C GLN A 45 4.66 -8.75 -8.91
N ASN A 46 3.91 -9.83 -8.77
CA ASN A 46 2.87 -10.19 -9.75
C ASN A 46 1.78 -9.11 -9.82
N GLU A 47 1.36 -8.58 -8.69
CA GLU A 47 0.39 -7.47 -8.64
C GLU A 47 0.94 -6.22 -9.31
N TYR A 48 2.23 -5.93 -9.09
CA TYR A 48 2.89 -4.77 -9.70
C TYR A 48 2.86 -4.85 -11.22
N ASP A 49 3.09 -6.04 -11.77
CA ASP A 49 3.09 -6.25 -13.23
C ASP A 49 1.69 -6.10 -13.84
N ASN A 50 0.65 -6.22 -13.03
CA ASN A 50 -0.75 -6.22 -13.49
C ASN A 50 -1.56 -5.03 -12.99
N GLY A 51 -0.90 -3.93 -12.62
CA GLY A 51 -1.60 -2.77 -12.12
C GLY A 51 -0.69 -1.57 -11.94
N THR A 52 -1.20 -0.59 -11.21
CA THR A 52 -0.45 0.62 -10.86
C THR A 52 -0.28 0.67 -9.36
N ARG A 53 0.93 0.95 -8.90
CA ARG A 53 1.21 1.12 -7.48
C ARG A 53 1.83 2.48 -7.24
N LEU A 54 1.26 3.22 -6.30
CA LEU A 54 1.78 4.50 -5.86
C LEU A 54 2.41 4.37 -4.48
N LYS A 55 3.38 5.21 -4.21
CA LYS A 55 4.01 5.32 -2.89
C LYS A 55 3.97 6.77 -2.42
N VAL A 56 3.95 6.96 -1.11
CA VAL A 56 4.11 8.26 -0.48
C VAL A 56 5.45 8.29 0.23
N LEU A 57 6.23 9.33 -0.02
CA LEU A 57 7.52 9.55 0.65
C LEU A 57 7.39 10.70 1.65
N ASP A 58 8.00 10.54 2.84
CA ASP A 58 8.14 11.64 3.79
C ASP A 58 9.35 12.51 3.40
N ASP A 59 9.65 13.52 4.23
CA ASP A 59 10.76 14.43 3.97
C ASP A 59 12.14 13.76 4.03
N ASN A 60 12.21 12.56 4.60
CA ASN A 60 13.43 11.75 4.68
C ASN A 60 13.48 10.64 3.61
N ASN A 61 12.62 10.73 2.60
CA ASN A 61 12.53 9.76 1.51
C ASN A 61 12.14 8.34 1.97
N ARG A 62 11.44 8.23 3.10
CA ARG A 62 10.91 6.94 3.56
C ARG A 62 9.51 6.72 3.00
N ILE A 63 9.22 5.48 2.64
CA ILE A 63 7.87 5.12 2.18
C ILE A 63 6.96 5.01 3.40
N ILE A 64 5.92 5.86 3.44
CA ILE A 64 4.97 5.92 4.56
C ILE A 64 3.56 5.52 4.18
N GLY A 65 3.31 5.24 2.92
CA GLY A 65 2.00 4.79 2.45
C GLY A 65 2.08 4.26 1.04
N SER A 66 1.08 3.49 0.64
CA SER A 66 0.99 2.93 -0.71
C SER A 66 -0.45 2.59 -1.04
N VAL A 67 -0.77 2.61 -2.33
CA VAL A 67 -2.05 2.15 -2.85
C VAL A 67 -1.83 1.42 -4.16
N ARG A 68 -2.62 0.38 -4.39
CA ARG A 68 -2.63 -0.36 -5.64
C ARG A 68 -3.95 -0.16 -6.35
N GLY A 69 -3.89 0.15 -7.64
CA GLY A 69 -5.06 0.18 -8.51
C GLY A 69 -4.87 -0.72 -9.71
N TYR A 70 -5.95 -1.30 -10.22
CA TYR A 70 -5.91 -2.08 -11.44
C TYR A 70 -7.24 -1.94 -12.17
N ILE A 71 -7.19 -2.11 -13.49
CA ILE A 71 -8.38 -2.00 -14.33
C ILE A 71 -8.76 -3.40 -14.83
N GLU A 72 -10.03 -3.73 -14.66
CA GLU A 72 -10.58 -5.00 -15.13
C GLU A 72 -11.95 -4.74 -15.73
N ASN A 73 -12.14 -5.14 -16.97
CA ASN A 73 -13.40 -4.94 -17.71
C ASN A 73 -13.85 -3.47 -17.71
N GLY A 74 -12.89 -2.54 -17.85
CA GLY A 74 -13.18 -1.11 -17.89
C GLY A 74 -13.46 -0.47 -16.54
N THR A 75 -13.35 -1.21 -15.45
CA THR A 75 -13.59 -0.71 -14.10
C THR A 75 -12.27 -0.61 -13.33
N LEU A 76 -12.07 0.52 -12.64
CA LEU A 76 -10.93 0.69 -11.76
C LEU A 76 -11.23 0.06 -10.40
N TYR A 77 -10.40 -0.87 -9.98
CA TYR A 77 -10.45 -1.47 -8.65
C TYR A 77 -9.30 -0.94 -7.81
N ILE A 78 -9.61 -0.56 -6.58
CA ILE A 78 -8.61 -0.14 -5.60
C ILE A 78 -8.35 -1.32 -4.67
N GLY A 79 -7.14 -1.88 -4.76
CA GLY A 79 -6.70 -2.94 -3.85
C GLY A 79 -5.65 -2.38 -2.91
N LYS A 80 -5.62 -2.78 -1.68
CA LYS A 80 -4.56 -2.47 -0.72
C LYS A 80 -4.16 -1.00 -0.66
N LEU A 81 -4.92 -0.25 0.12
CA LEU A 81 -4.56 1.10 0.54
C LEU A 81 -4.11 1.02 1.99
N PHE A 82 -2.88 1.46 2.28
CA PHE A 82 -2.40 1.48 3.66
C PHE A 82 -1.41 2.63 3.89
N VAL A 83 -1.35 3.04 5.15
CA VAL A 83 -0.48 4.13 5.61
C VAL A 83 0.20 3.66 6.90
N HIS A 84 1.48 4.02 7.07
CA HIS A 84 2.22 3.71 8.29
C HIS A 84 1.41 4.15 9.52
N PRO A 85 1.33 3.33 10.58
CA PRO A 85 0.52 3.66 11.76
C PRO A 85 0.78 5.04 12.35
N PHE A 86 2.04 5.49 12.36
CA PHE A 86 2.40 6.81 12.86
C PHE A 86 1.79 7.95 12.03
N TRP A 87 1.54 7.69 10.74
CA TRP A 87 1.07 8.71 9.81
C TRP A 87 -0.43 8.63 9.52
N GLN A 88 -1.14 7.73 10.17
CA GLN A 88 -2.60 7.61 9.99
C GLN A 88 -3.32 8.80 10.59
N GLY A 89 -4.53 9.08 10.06
CA GLY A 89 -5.35 10.19 10.54
C GLY A 89 -4.93 11.55 10.04
N LYS A 90 -4.03 11.62 9.05
CA LYS A 90 -3.51 12.89 8.51
C LYS A 90 -3.95 13.14 7.06
N GLY A 91 -4.90 12.37 6.56
CA GLY A 91 -5.45 12.55 5.21
C GLY A 91 -4.59 11.96 4.08
N ILE A 92 -3.55 11.20 4.39
CA ILE A 92 -2.66 10.61 3.37
C ILE A 92 -3.41 9.59 2.52
N GLY A 93 -4.23 8.74 3.15
CA GLY A 93 -5.03 7.75 2.43
C GLY A 93 -5.97 8.40 1.41
N THR A 94 -6.60 9.51 1.78
CA THR A 94 -7.48 10.25 0.88
C THR A 94 -6.71 10.80 -0.31
N LYS A 95 -5.50 11.32 -0.09
CA LYS A 95 -4.65 11.83 -1.17
C LYS A 95 -4.22 10.71 -2.12
N LEU A 96 -3.88 9.53 -1.57
CA LEU A 96 -3.52 8.37 -2.39
C LEU A 96 -4.70 7.93 -3.27
N LEU A 97 -5.90 7.89 -2.73
CA LEU A 97 -7.09 7.53 -3.50
C LEU A 97 -7.33 8.50 -4.65
N LYS A 98 -7.17 9.79 -4.42
CA LYS A 98 -7.32 10.80 -5.48
C LYS A 98 -6.28 10.63 -6.57
N GLU A 99 -5.05 10.32 -6.22
CA GLU A 99 -3.98 10.17 -7.20
C GLU A 99 -4.12 8.90 -8.04
N ILE A 100 -4.66 7.81 -7.49
CA ILE A 100 -4.82 6.54 -8.22
C ILE A 100 -6.02 6.59 -9.17
N GLU A 101 -6.97 7.46 -8.95
CA GLU A 101 -8.16 7.64 -9.80
C GLU A 101 -7.83 8.33 -11.16
#